data_61d560349b229e84ef7b4a6283e678eb
#
_entry.id   61d560349b229e84ef7b4a6283e678eb
#
_cell.length_a   1.000
_cell.length_b   1.000
_cell.length_c   1.000
_cell.angle_alpha   90.00
_cell.angle_beta   90.00
_cell.angle_gamma   90.00
#
_symmetry.space_group_name_H-M   'P 1'
#
loop_
_entity.id
_entity.type
_entity.pdbx_description
1 polymer ?
#
loop_
_entity_poly.entity_id
_entity_poly.type
_entity_poly.pdbx_seq_one_letter_code
_entity_poly.pdbx_strand_id
1 'polypeptide(L)'
;TACGGYSAVTTVSPSEGMSAAEAAASVHVRAVANTDSRLARTADEVGLDPVTILDRRIESGEVTLEFDETHGWLPALMTALEVPLSSQGFVASRTSLQTDRITPWTPRALYFNDDVYLVCRLLLEKKKIAAIDPDEGAVFFTVTQFDGDRPLFKKETTTCLICHESRAVTGGISGVIMRSVLPDRYGYVVTSIHEGSVTDRTPFEERLGGWYVTGTHGAPGHVGNTLTPELAHEIPDVSRYLEDFDLSANGNVTSLHDRFDVTPYMSVHSDIVALLVLGHQTRIHNLIISARETATDAMTEQEGRLRSMGRDAPESGMLEATSQRIDGAVDRLLRDMLFVREAPMPGPVLGTSGYAEEFASWGPHDTQGRSLRDFDLETRLFQYPLSFLIYSDAF
;
A
#
# COMPACT_ATOMS: atom_id res chain seq x y z
N THR A 1 -36.62 29.39 -37.79
CA THR A 1 -37.54 29.75 -36.69
C THR A 1 -37.86 28.50 -35.86
N ALA A 2 -37.14 28.28 -34.80
CA ALA A 2 -37.61 27.65 -33.56
C ALA A 2 -36.42 27.61 -32.59
N CYS A 3 -36.52 28.37 -31.51
CA CYS A 3 -35.62 28.38 -30.41
C CYS A 3 -35.85 27.13 -29.57
N GLY A 4 -34.79 26.37 -29.29
CA GLY A 4 -34.75 25.35 -28.26
C GLY A 4 -34.04 25.90 -27.03
N GLY A 5 -34.74 25.89 -25.87
CA GLY A 5 -34.26 26.47 -24.65
C GLY A 5 -33.17 25.61 -23.99
N TYR A 6 -32.12 26.27 -23.56
CA TYR A 6 -31.11 25.74 -22.63
C TYR A 6 -31.65 25.87 -21.19
N SER A 7 -31.79 24.74 -20.49
CA SER A 7 -31.99 24.75 -19.05
C SER A 7 -30.65 25.08 -18.37
N ALA A 8 -30.64 26.19 -17.64
CA ALA A 8 -29.51 26.60 -16.83
C ALA A 8 -29.31 25.62 -15.67
N VAL A 9 -28.16 25.00 -15.59
CA VAL A 9 -27.67 24.32 -14.39
C VAL A 9 -27.20 25.41 -13.42
N THR A 10 -27.90 25.52 -12.31
CA THR A 10 -27.54 26.47 -11.23
C THR A 10 -26.36 25.87 -10.49
N THR A 11 -25.18 26.44 -10.70
CA THR A 11 -24.01 26.19 -9.85
C THR A 11 -24.25 26.87 -8.51
N VAL A 12 -24.37 26.08 -7.45
CA VAL A 12 -24.38 26.56 -6.06
C VAL A 12 -22.91 26.74 -5.66
N SER A 13 -22.49 27.96 -5.46
CA SER A 13 -21.18 28.29 -4.87
C SER A 13 -21.13 27.80 -3.44
N PRO A 14 -20.01 27.21 -2.95
CA PRO A 14 -19.87 26.81 -1.56
C PRO A 14 -19.91 28.04 -0.66
N SER A 15 -20.74 28.01 0.36
CA SER A 15 -20.80 29.05 1.40
C SER A 15 -19.56 28.96 2.29
N GLU A 16 -18.94 30.10 2.55
CA GLU A 16 -17.84 30.25 3.52
C GLU A 16 -18.22 29.65 4.88
N GLY A 17 -17.50 28.58 5.28
CA GLY A 17 -17.66 27.98 6.60
C GLY A 17 -17.68 26.44 6.68
N MET A 18 -17.58 25.73 5.57
CA MET A 18 -17.49 24.26 5.60
C MET A 18 -16.09 23.78 5.97
N SER A 19 -16.02 22.84 6.93
CA SER A 19 -14.76 22.15 7.26
C SER A 19 -14.30 21.26 6.09
N ALA A 20 -12.99 20.97 6.00
CA ALA A 20 -12.44 20.08 4.99
C ALA A 20 -13.08 18.68 4.98
N ALA A 21 -13.59 18.22 6.13
CA ALA A 21 -14.34 16.97 6.26
C ALA A 21 -15.74 17.03 5.59
N GLU A 22 -16.41 18.18 5.61
CA GLU A 22 -17.72 18.36 4.96
C GLU A 22 -17.58 18.53 3.44
N ALA A 23 -16.47 19.12 2.97
CA ALA A 23 -16.15 19.19 1.54
C ALA A 23 -15.83 17.81 0.94
N ALA A 24 -15.14 16.94 1.69
CA ALA A 24 -14.89 15.54 1.30
C ALA A 24 -16.17 14.69 1.28
N ALA A 25 -17.13 14.98 2.16
CA ALA A 25 -18.42 14.28 2.21
C ALA A 25 -19.39 14.66 1.06
N SER A 26 -19.11 15.72 0.30
CA SER A 26 -19.98 16.18 -0.79
C SER A 26 -19.69 15.51 -2.15
N VAL A 27 -18.62 14.75 -2.29
CA VAL A 27 -18.36 13.93 -3.49
C VAL A 27 -19.14 12.62 -3.35
N HIS A 28 -20.43 12.66 -3.63
CA HIS A 28 -21.27 11.48 -3.75
C HIS A 28 -20.95 10.76 -5.05
N VAL A 29 -19.98 9.87 -5.03
CA VAL A 29 -19.79 8.89 -6.09
C VAL A 29 -20.92 7.86 -5.95
N ARG A 30 -21.92 7.92 -6.82
CA ARG A 30 -22.89 6.85 -6.95
C ARG A 30 -22.24 5.68 -7.71
N ALA A 31 -21.58 4.79 -6.98
CA ALA A 31 -21.43 3.43 -7.45
C ALA A 31 -22.78 2.74 -7.25
N VAL A 32 -23.45 2.34 -8.32
CA VAL A 32 -24.62 1.46 -8.23
C VAL A 32 -24.08 0.04 -8.05
N ALA A 33 -23.51 -0.22 -6.87
CA ALA A 33 -23.27 -1.58 -6.42
C ALA A 33 -24.31 -1.85 -5.31
N ASN A 34 -24.98 -2.98 -5.45
CA ASN A 34 -25.89 -3.49 -4.45
C ASN A 34 -25.02 -3.95 -3.25
N THR A 35 -24.85 -3.04 -2.26
CA THR A 35 -23.89 -3.19 -1.18
C THR A 35 -24.49 -3.95 -0.02
N ASP A 36 -24.33 -5.25 -0.03
CA ASP A 36 -24.15 -5.99 1.22
C ASP A 36 -22.94 -6.92 1.03
N SER A 37 -21.83 -6.59 1.67
CA SER A 37 -20.54 -7.26 1.81
C SER A 37 -19.44 -6.86 0.80
N ARG A 38 -18.22 -6.63 1.34
CA ARG A 38 -16.92 -6.71 0.65
C ARG A 38 -16.98 -7.80 -0.40
N LEU A 39 -16.79 -7.44 -1.67
CA LEU A 39 -16.83 -8.26 -2.88
C LEU A 39 -17.12 -9.74 -2.60
N ALA A 40 -18.41 -10.09 -2.33
CA ALA A 40 -18.78 -11.48 -2.16
C ALA A 40 -18.38 -12.20 -3.45
N ARG A 41 -17.34 -13.02 -3.35
CA ARG A 41 -16.79 -13.76 -4.49
C ARG A 41 -17.75 -14.86 -4.87
N THR A 42 -18.08 -14.94 -6.13
CA THR A 42 -18.76 -16.14 -6.68
C THR A 42 -17.79 -17.33 -6.71
N ALA A 43 -18.30 -18.54 -6.90
CA ALA A 43 -17.45 -19.73 -7.00
C ALA A 43 -16.38 -19.61 -8.11
N ASP A 44 -16.71 -18.91 -9.21
CA ASP A 44 -15.82 -18.71 -10.36
C ASP A 44 -14.80 -17.57 -10.14
N GLU A 45 -14.96 -16.80 -9.07
CA GLU A 45 -14.04 -15.71 -8.68
C GLU A 45 -13.06 -16.10 -7.57
N VAL A 46 -13.26 -17.30 -7.00
CA VAL A 46 -12.32 -17.85 -6.01
C VAL A 46 -10.96 -18.07 -6.69
N GLY A 47 -9.90 -17.51 -6.09
CA GLY A 47 -8.54 -17.61 -6.64
C GLY A 47 -8.16 -16.48 -7.61
N LEU A 48 -9.02 -15.46 -7.83
CA LEU A 48 -8.69 -14.29 -8.64
C LEU A 48 -8.39 -13.08 -7.78
N ASP A 49 -7.53 -12.20 -8.31
CA ASP A 49 -7.30 -10.89 -7.70
C ASP A 49 -8.51 -9.95 -7.83
N PRO A 50 -8.68 -8.97 -6.91
CA PRO A 50 -9.83 -8.05 -6.92
C PRO A 50 -9.98 -7.21 -8.19
N VAL A 51 -8.89 -6.88 -8.88
CA VAL A 51 -8.93 -6.06 -10.10
C VAL A 51 -9.43 -6.89 -11.29
N THR A 52 -9.00 -8.13 -11.39
CA THR A 52 -9.51 -9.08 -12.42
C THR A 52 -10.99 -9.36 -12.19
N ILE A 53 -11.46 -9.49 -10.95
CA ILE A 53 -12.88 -9.63 -10.62
C ILE A 53 -13.66 -8.39 -11.07
N LEU A 54 -13.19 -7.20 -10.71
CA LEU A 54 -13.82 -5.93 -11.09
C LEU A 54 -13.92 -5.78 -12.62
N ASP A 55 -12.83 -6.06 -13.35
CA ASP A 55 -12.81 -5.96 -14.81
C ASP A 55 -13.86 -6.89 -15.46
N ARG A 56 -13.99 -8.14 -15.00
CA ARG A 56 -15.03 -9.08 -15.45
C ARG A 56 -16.44 -8.57 -15.17
N ARG A 57 -16.70 -8.01 -13.99
CA ARG A 57 -18.01 -7.44 -13.61
C ARG A 57 -18.35 -6.20 -14.43
N ILE A 58 -17.37 -5.40 -14.80
CA ILE A 58 -17.54 -4.28 -15.72
C ILE A 58 -17.85 -4.82 -17.15
N GLU A 59 -17.12 -5.83 -17.61
CA GLU A 59 -17.35 -6.45 -18.93
C GLU A 59 -18.71 -7.11 -19.06
N SER A 60 -19.23 -7.72 -17.99
CA SER A 60 -20.57 -8.30 -17.97
C SER A 60 -21.69 -7.27 -17.83
N GLY A 61 -21.35 -6.00 -17.52
CA GLY A 61 -22.32 -4.93 -17.26
C GLY A 61 -22.94 -4.97 -15.87
N GLU A 62 -22.43 -5.83 -14.97
CA GLU A 62 -22.84 -5.89 -13.56
C GLU A 62 -22.42 -4.63 -12.79
N VAL A 63 -21.24 -4.08 -13.12
CA VAL A 63 -20.69 -2.87 -12.54
C VAL A 63 -20.48 -1.82 -13.62
N THR A 64 -20.91 -0.59 -13.35
CA THR A 64 -20.64 0.57 -14.19
C THR A 64 -19.89 1.61 -13.34
N LEU A 65 -18.78 2.11 -13.85
CA LEU A 65 -17.99 3.15 -13.21
C LEU A 65 -18.23 4.49 -13.89
N GLU A 66 -18.23 5.57 -13.10
CA GLU A 66 -18.35 6.94 -13.59
C GLU A 66 -16.97 7.59 -13.67
N PHE A 67 -16.71 8.29 -14.78
CA PHE A 67 -15.49 9.06 -14.98
C PHE A 67 -15.60 10.44 -14.32
N ASP A 68 -14.64 10.79 -13.46
CA ASP A 68 -14.53 12.11 -12.85
C ASP A 68 -13.64 13.03 -13.69
N GLU A 69 -14.10 14.25 -13.99
CA GLU A 69 -13.38 15.19 -14.84
C GLU A 69 -12.00 15.60 -14.26
N THR A 70 -11.85 15.58 -12.94
CA THR A 70 -10.63 16.01 -12.24
C THR A 70 -9.68 14.83 -11.99
N HIS A 71 -10.22 13.70 -11.52
CA HIS A 71 -9.43 12.57 -11.02
C HIS A 71 -9.52 11.32 -11.91
N GLY A 72 -10.29 11.38 -13.01
CA GLY A 72 -10.48 10.27 -13.93
C GLY A 72 -11.24 9.11 -13.29
N TRP A 73 -10.81 7.89 -13.51
CA TRP A 73 -11.45 6.69 -12.93
C TRP A 73 -11.13 6.47 -11.44
N LEU A 74 -10.25 7.29 -10.82
CA LEU A 74 -9.75 7.02 -9.47
C LEU A 74 -10.87 6.95 -8.42
N PRO A 75 -11.80 7.91 -8.31
CA PRO A 75 -12.84 7.85 -7.27
C PRO A 75 -13.73 6.60 -7.41
N ALA A 76 -14.12 6.28 -8.64
CA ALA A 76 -14.95 5.12 -8.92
C ALA A 76 -14.20 3.80 -8.65
N LEU A 77 -12.91 3.71 -9.00
CA LEU A 77 -12.06 2.56 -8.69
C LEU A 77 -11.87 2.39 -7.19
N MET A 78 -11.63 3.47 -6.43
CA MET A 78 -11.51 3.41 -4.97
C MET A 78 -12.78 2.86 -4.35
N THR A 79 -13.95 3.34 -4.80
CA THR A 79 -15.24 2.85 -4.31
C THR A 79 -15.46 1.38 -4.68
N ALA A 80 -15.25 1.00 -5.93
CA ALA A 80 -15.51 -0.36 -6.40
C ALA A 80 -14.54 -1.40 -5.81
N LEU A 81 -13.31 -0.99 -5.49
CA LEU A 81 -12.30 -1.84 -4.85
C LEU A 81 -12.24 -1.65 -3.32
N GLU A 82 -13.18 -0.89 -2.73
CA GLU A 82 -13.25 -0.62 -1.29
C GLU A 82 -11.94 -0.06 -0.69
N VAL A 83 -11.22 0.78 -1.45
CA VAL A 83 -9.99 1.41 -1.00
C VAL A 83 -10.31 2.73 -0.30
N PRO A 84 -10.00 2.88 1.01
CA PRO A 84 -10.37 4.07 1.77
C PRO A 84 -9.50 5.28 1.40
N LEU A 85 -10.12 6.45 1.37
CA LEU A 85 -9.41 7.70 1.12
C LEU A 85 -8.41 8.04 2.22
N SER A 86 -8.71 7.65 3.46
CA SER A 86 -7.86 7.85 4.63
C SER A 86 -6.50 7.16 4.54
N SER A 87 -6.38 6.10 3.69
CA SER A 87 -5.13 5.38 3.47
C SER A 87 -4.10 6.13 2.61
N GLN A 88 -4.42 7.34 2.13
CA GLN A 88 -3.54 8.07 1.24
C GLN A 88 -2.16 8.31 1.85
N GLY A 89 -1.11 7.96 1.06
CA GLY A 89 0.28 8.32 1.31
C GLY A 89 0.91 9.00 0.09
N PHE A 90 1.87 9.91 0.32
CA PHE A 90 2.58 10.61 -0.74
C PHE A 90 4.04 10.19 -0.84
N VAL A 91 4.46 9.69 -2.00
CA VAL A 91 5.86 9.37 -2.31
C VAL A 91 6.51 10.56 -3.01
N ALA A 92 7.47 11.20 -2.33
CA ALA A 92 8.23 12.34 -2.83
C ALA A 92 9.51 11.92 -3.59
N SER A 93 9.99 10.68 -3.38
CA SER A 93 11.23 10.18 -3.96
C SER A 93 11.03 9.53 -5.31
N ARG A 94 12.06 9.64 -6.18
CA ARG A 94 12.11 9.03 -7.52
C ARG A 94 12.58 7.55 -7.44
N THR A 95 11.90 6.75 -6.64
CA THR A 95 12.21 5.32 -6.47
C THR A 95 11.56 4.40 -7.51
N SER A 96 10.83 4.95 -8.47
CA SER A 96 10.13 4.23 -9.55
C SER A 96 10.83 4.44 -10.89
N LEU A 97 10.68 3.51 -11.82
CA LEU A 97 11.15 3.66 -13.23
C LEU A 97 10.54 4.87 -13.97
N GLN A 98 9.52 5.51 -13.39
CA GLN A 98 8.90 6.73 -13.93
C GLN A 98 9.52 8.01 -13.33
N THR A 99 10.84 8.03 -13.24
CA THR A 99 11.63 9.08 -12.56
C THR A 99 11.36 10.50 -13.05
N ASP A 100 11.05 10.70 -14.33
CA ASP A 100 10.96 12.02 -14.94
C ASP A 100 9.81 12.89 -14.43
N ARG A 101 8.84 12.30 -13.77
CA ARG A 101 7.56 12.95 -13.44
C ARG A 101 7.18 12.89 -11.96
N ILE A 102 7.95 12.17 -11.11
CA ILE A 102 7.77 12.18 -9.66
C ILE A 102 8.80 13.12 -9.08
N THR A 103 8.34 14.14 -8.40
CA THR A 103 9.20 15.14 -7.73
C THR A 103 8.61 15.44 -6.35
N PRO A 104 9.37 16.09 -5.46
CA PRO A 104 8.81 16.59 -4.21
C PRO A 104 7.64 17.57 -4.39
N TRP A 105 7.58 18.28 -5.51
CA TRP A 105 6.47 19.21 -5.81
C TRP A 105 5.27 18.55 -6.50
N THR A 106 5.48 17.37 -7.08
CA THR A 106 4.45 16.55 -7.71
C THR A 106 4.58 15.11 -7.21
N PRO A 107 4.37 14.85 -5.91
CA PRO A 107 4.52 13.52 -5.35
C PRO A 107 3.51 12.54 -5.94
N ARG A 108 3.81 11.28 -5.84
CA ARG A 108 2.90 10.22 -6.24
C ARG A 108 1.99 9.87 -5.07
N ALA A 109 0.67 9.91 -5.24
CA ALA A 109 -0.28 9.41 -4.27
C ALA A 109 -0.42 7.88 -4.38
N LEU A 110 -0.52 7.23 -3.23
CA LEU A 110 -0.80 5.81 -3.08
C LEU A 110 -1.97 5.66 -2.11
N TYR A 111 -2.92 4.80 -2.44
CA TYR A 111 -4.05 4.40 -1.60
C TYR A 111 -4.07 2.89 -1.50
N PHE A 112 -4.52 2.35 -0.39
CA PHE A 112 -4.52 0.90 -0.23
C PHE A 112 -5.61 0.40 0.73
N ASN A 113 -5.96 -0.86 0.58
CA ASN A 113 -6.68 -1.68 1.54
C ASN A 113 -5.93 -3.00 1.74
N ASP A 114 -6.60 -4.04 2.23
CA ASP A 114 -5.97 -5.33 2.53
C ASP A 114 -5.31 -5.98 1.29
N ASP A 115 -5.93 -5.85 0.10
CA ASP A 115 -5.55 -6.62 -1.09
C ASP A 115 -5.14 -5.76 -2.28
N VAL A 116 -5.38 -4.43 -2.24
CA VAL A 116 -5.21 -3.55 -3.40
C VAL A 116 -4.38 -2.31 -3.05
N TYR A 117 -3.50 -1.93 -3.98
CA TYR A 117 -2.68 -0.72 -3.91
C TYR A 117 -2.90 0.11 -5.18
N LEU A 118 -3.57 1.25 -5.05
CA LEU A 118 -3.81 2.19 -6.14
C LEU A 118 -2.72 3.26 -6.15
N VAL A 119 -2.03 3.39 -7.26
CA VAL A 119 -0.93 4.35 -7.39
C VAL A 119 -1.26 5.38 -8.46
N CYS A 120 -1.38 6.61 -8.03
CA CYS A 120 -1.81 7.72 -8.86
C CYS A 120 -0.77 8.81 -8.95
N ARG A 121 -0.68 9.42 -10.12
CA ARG A 121 0.10 10.63 -10.39
C ARG A 121 -0.81 11.65 -11.02
N LEU A 122 -0.58 12.91 -10.70
CA LEU A 122 -1.27 14.02 -11.36
C LEU A 122 -1.02 14.00 -12.87
N LEU A 123 -2.03 14.31 -13.65
CA LEU A 123 -1.95 14.58 -15.10
C LEU A 123 -1.42 13.40 -15.94
N LEU A 124 -1.56 12.15 -15.49
CA LEU A 124 -1.16 11.00 -16.32
C LEU A 124 -2.34 10.28 -16.95
N GLU A 125 -2.11 9.93 -18.22
CA GLU A 125 -2.99 9.08 -19.02
C GLU A 125 -3.17 7.66 -18.46
N LYS A 126 -2.35 7.27 -17.47
CA LYS A 126 -2.37 5.90 -16.91
C LYS A 126 -2.13 5.93 -15.42
N LYS A 127 -2.96 5.20 -14.67
CA LYS A 127 -2.76 4.87 -13.26
C LYS A 127 -2.24 3.44 -13.14
N LYS A 128 -1.61 3.13 -12.02
CA LYS A 128 -1.14 1.78 -11.74
C LYS A 128 -1.87 1.21 -10.55
N ILE A 129 -2.17 -0.07 -10.62
CA ILE A 129 -2.77 -0.84 -9.54
C ILE A 129 -1.88 -2.05 -9.29
N ALA A 130 -1.61 -2.36 -8.03
CA ALA A 130 -1.15 -3.68 -7.64
C ALA A 130 -2.27 -4.33 -6.82
N ALA A 131 -2.49 -5.62 -7.05
CA ALA A 131 -3.44 -6.42 -6.30
C ALA A 131 -2.76 -7.73 -5.85
N ILE A 132 -3.24 -8.33 -4.78
CA ILE A 132 -2.76 -9.61 -4.31
C ILE A 132 -3.61 -10.72 -4.90
N ASP A 133 -2.99 -11.51 -5.72
CA ASP A 133 -3.56 -12.73 -6.29
C ASP A 133 -3.17 -13.92 -5.40
N PRO A 134 -4.10 -14.80 -5.02
CA PRO A 134 -3.81 -15.96 -4.16
C PRO A 134 -2.77 -16.90 -4.76
N ASP A 135 -2.68 -16.99 -6.08
CA ASP A 135 -1.80 -17.93 -6.78
C ASP A 135 -0.55 -17.28 -7.38
N GLU A 136 -0.65 -16.05 -7.92
CA GLU A 136 0.46 -15.37 -8.56
C GLU A 136 1.24 -14.43 -7.62
N GLY A 137 0.70 -14.12 -6.44
CA GLY A 137 1.25 -13.10 -5.54
C GLY A 137 0.84 -11.69 -5.96
N ALA A 138 1.76 -10.72 -5.94
CA ALA A 138 1.42 -9.37 -6.36
C ALA A 138 1.31 -9.28 -7.89
N VAL A 139 0.13 -8.95 -8.40
CA VAL A 139 -0.13 -8.71 -9.82
C VAL A 139 -0.30 -7.22 -10.08
N PHE A 140 0.14 -6.75 -11.25
CA PHE A 140 0.21 -5.34 -11.56
C PHE A 140 -0.63 -5.01 -12.79
N PHE A 141 -1.37 -3.91 -12.72
CA PHE A 141 -2.20 -3.41 -13.82
C PHE A 141 -1.89 -1.95 -14.13
N THR A 142 -2.05 -1.60 -15.39
CA THR A 142 -2.13 -0.23 -15.85
C THR A 142 -3.57 0.06 -16.27
N VAL A 143 -4.13 1.17 -15.79
CA VAL A 143 -5.48 1.62 -16.12
C VAL A 143 -5.40 2.92 -16.91
N THR A 144 -6.05 2.97 -18.07
CA THR A 144 -6.14 4.18 -18.89
C THR A 144 -7.02 5.23 -18.21
N GLN A 145 -6.67 6.52 -18.41
CA GLN A 145 -7.34 7.66 -17.81
C GLN A 145 -7.96 8.57 -18.89
N PHE A 146 -8.56 7.97 -19.89
CA PHE A 146 -9.35 8.70 -20.88
C PHE A 146 -10.84 8.56 -20.55
N ASP A 147 -11.58 9.63 -20.76
CA ASP A 147 -13.04 9.56 -20.76
C ASP A 147 -13.50 8.59 -21.86
N GLY A 148 -14.31 7.65 -21.48
CA GLY A 148 -14.77 6.57 -22.33
C GLY A 148 -15.86 5.76 -21.62
N ASP A 149 -16.37 4.74 -22.30
CA ASP A 149 -17.47 3.92 -21.76
C ASP A 149 -17.06 3.15 -20.49
N ARG A 150 -15.77 2.80 -20.35
CA ARG A 150 -15.23 2.08 -19.18
C ARG A 150 -13.72 2.24 -19.05
N PRO A 151 -13.13 2.03 -17.84
CA PRO A 151 -11.69 1.89 -17.70
C PRO A 151 -11.19 0.65 -18.44
N LEU A 152 -9.99 0.72 -19.00
CA LEU A 152 -9.31 -0.42 -19.60
C LEU A 152 -8.14 -0.85 -18.70
N PHE A 153 -8.22 -2.07 -18.21
CA PHE A 153 -7.18 -2.69 -17.40
C PHE A 153 -6.23 -3.49 -18.29
N LYS A 154 -4.94 -3.27 -18.09
CA LYS A 154 -3.90 -4.06 -18.75
C LYS A 154 -2.97 -4.66 -17.71
N LYS A 155 -2.95 -6.00 -17.59
CA LYS A 155 -2.01 -6.72 -16.72
C LYS A 155 -0.58 -6.51 -17.24
N GLU A 156 0.32 -6.11 -16.35
CA GLU A 156 1.73 -5.82 -16.63
C GLU A 156 2.57 -7.05 -16.29
N THR A 157 3.19 -7.63 -17.29
CA THR A 157 3.96 -8.88 -17.15
C THR A 157 5.48 -8.67 -17.24
N THR A 158 5.95 -7.44 -17.43
CA THR A 158 7.38 -7.14 -17.63
C THR A 158 7.85 -5.92 -16.86
N THR A 159 7.37 -4.72 -17.21
CA THR A 159 7.94 -3.46 -16.73
C THR A 159 7.88 -3.30 -15.21
N CYS A 160 6.78 -3.67 -14.57
CA CYS A 160 6.64 -3.60 -13.12
C CYS A 160 7.52 -4.64 -12.43
N LEU A 161 7.64 -5.84 -13.01
CA LEU A 161 8.36 -6.96 -12.43
C LEU A 161 9.89 -6.73 -12.39
N ILE A 162 10.47 -5.85 -13.20
CA ILE A 162 11.89 -5.48 -13.13
C ILE A 162 12.31 -5.11 -11.69
N CYS A 163 11.47 -4.37 -10.97
CA CYS A 163 11.71 -4.00 -9.58
C CYS A 163 10.97 -4.92 -8.60
N HIS A 164 9.71 -5.29 -8.93
CA HIS A 164 8.81 -5.97 -8.02
C HIS A 164 9.00 -7.50 -7.98
N GLU A 165 9.86 -8.08 -8.81
CA GLU A 165 10.31 -9.49 -8.77
C GLU A 165 11.84 -9.60 -8.66
N SER A 166 12.48 -8.52 -8.27
CA SER A 166 13.95 -8.48 -8.16
C SER A 166 14.45 -9.27 -6.95
N ARG A 167 15.44 -10.14 -7.15
CA ARG A 167 16.09 -10.87 -6.05
C ARG A 167 16.66 -9.95 -4.97
N ALA A 168 17.17 -8.78 -5.36
CA ALA A 168 17.76 -7.82 -4.43
C ALA A 168 16.71 -7.11 -3.54
N VAL A 169 15.47 -7.00 -4.02
CA VAL A 169 14.45 -6.17 -3.35
C VAL A 169 13.32 -7.01 -2.75
N THR A 170 12.81 -7.99 -3.51
CA THR A 170 11.69 -8.85 -3.07
C THR A 170 12.12 -10.29 -2.78
N GLY A 171 13.38 -10.63 -2.97
CA GLY A 171 13.84 -12.01 -2.83
C GLY A 171 13.56 -12.87 -4.06
N GLY A 172 13.07 -12.27 -5.15
CA GLY A 172 12.74 -12.95 -6.42
C GLY A 172 11.26 -13.34 -6.53
N ILE A 173 10.44 -12.99 -5.56
CA ILE A 173 8.99 -13.14 -5.63
C ILE A 173 8.35 -11.91 -6.26
N SER A 174 7.16 -12.05 -6.85
CA SER A 174 6.34 -10.90 -7.24
C SER A 174 5.71 -10.28 -6.00
N GLY A 175 6.20 -9.08 -5.60
CA GLY A 175 5.86 -8.48 -4.32
C GLY A 175 5.69 -6.97 -4.36
N VAL A 176 5.11 -6.43 -3.29
CA VAL A 176 4.96 -4.99 -3.05
C VAL A 176 6.08 -4.51 -2.13
N ILE A 177 6.56 -3.28 -2.34
CA ILE A 177 7.77 -2.79 -1.68
C ILE A 177 7.49 -1.43 -1.06
N MET A 178 7.80 -1.29 0.23
CA MET A 178 7.92 0.00 0.90
C MET A 178 9.38 0.23 1.29
N ARG A 179 10.00 1.28 0.74
CA ARG A 179 11.40 1.63 1.02
C ARG A 179 11.50 2.90 1.85
N SER A 180 12.59 3.02 2.57
CA SER A 180 13.00 4.25 3.24
C SER A 180 14.32 4.74 2.65
N VAL A 181 14.28 5.92 2.03
CA VAL A 181 15.43 6.52 1.32
C VAL A 181 15.58 7.99 1.71
N LEU A 182 16.78 8.55 1.60
CA LEU A 182 17.01 9.98 1.69
C LEU A 182 17.05 10.53 0.26
N PRO A 183 16.07 11.34 -0.17
CA PRO A 183 16.09 12.00 -1.46
C PRO A 183 16.72 13.39 -1.39
N ASP A 184 17.27 13.84 -2.51
CA ASP A 184 17.65 15.23 -2.71
C ASP A 184 16.41 16.12 -2.98
N ARG A 185 16.63 17.43 -3.09
CA ARG A 185 15.58 18.44 -3.38
C ARG A 185 14.79 18.20 -4.67
N TYR A 186 15.27 17.36 -5.58
CA TYR A 186 14.54 16.94 -6.80
C TYR A 186 13.95 15.54 -6.71
N GLY A 187 14.12 14.88 -5.57
CA GLY A 187 13.61 13.54 -5.31
C GLY A 187 14.54 12.41 -5.76
N TYR A 188 15.75 12.70 -6.28
CA TYR A 188 16.72 11.65 -6.57
C TYR A 188 17.27 11.05 -5.29
N VAL A 189 17.39 9.73 -5.26
CA VAL A 189 17.86 9.01 -4.09
C VAL A 189 19.35 9.27 -3.88
N VAL A 190 19.71 9.90 -2.75
CA VAL A 190 21.08 10.06 -2.27
C VAL A 190 21.57 8.74 -1.69
N THR A 191 20.77 8.13 -0.81
CA THR A 191 21.07 6.84 -0.20
C THR A 191 19.79 6.13 0.26
N SER A 192 19.88 4.82 0.45
CA SER A 192 18.89 4.07 1.24
C SER A 192 19.21 4.27 2.71
N ILE A 193 18.20 4.66 3.50
CA ILE A 193 18.33 4.74 4.97
C ILE A 193 18.23 3.34 5.56
N HIS A 194 17.34 2.52 5.00
CA HIS A 194 17.22 1.12 5.35
C HIS A 194 17.41 0.26 4.08
N GLU A 195 18.22 -0.80 4.20
CA GLU A 195 18.41 -1.72 3.08
C GLU A 195 17.18 -2.61 2.87
N GLY A 196 16.71 -2.70 1.65
CA GLY A 196 15.53 -3.49 1.28
C GLY A 196 14.21 -2.81 1.63
N SER A 197 13.21 -3.61 1.98
CA SER A 197 11.90 -3.14 2.43
C SER A 197 11.91 -2.82 3.93
N VAL A 198 11.18 -1.78 4.32
CA VAL A 198 10.90 -1.48 5.73
C VAL A 198 10.15 -2.66 6.36
N THR A 199 10.45 -2.97 7.61
CA THR A 199 9.83 -4.02 8.41
C THR A 199 9.48 -3.49 9.80
N ASP A 200 8.71 -4.25 10.59
CA ASP A 200 8.41 -3.87 11.98
C ASP A 200 9.66 -3.85 12.88
N ARG A 201 10.76 -4.48 12.48
CA ARG A 201 12.07 -4.42 13.16
C ARG A 201 12.93 -3.23 12.78
N THR A 202 12.57 -2.53 11.71
CA THR A 202 13.28 -1.30 11.31
C THR A 202 13.08 -0.24 12.39
N PRO A 203 14.16 0.34 12.94
CA PRO A 203 14.04 1.43 13.91
C PRO A 203 13.18 2.57 13.38
N PHE A 204 12.42 3.22 14.27
CA PHE A 204 11.46 4.25 13.83
C PHE A 204 12.17 5.41 13.12
N GLU A 205 13.35 5.79 13.59
CA GLU A 205 14.22 6.81 13.02
C GLU A 205 14.73 6.49 11.60
N GLU A 206 14.65 5.23 11.17
CA GLU A 206 15.02 4.82 9.81
C GLU A 206 13.79 4.70 8.88
N ARG A 207 12.57 4.90 9.36
CA ARG A 207 11.34 4.71 8.59
C ARG A 207 10.92 5.96 7.83
N LEU A 208 10.08 5.77 6.82
CA LEU A 208 9.31 6.77 6.08
C LEU A 208 10.16 7.72 5.21
N GLY A 209 11.45 7.47 5.05
CA GLY A 209 12.29 8.27 4.16
C GLY A 209 11.81 8.23 2.70
N GLY A 210 11.77 9.39 2.05
CA GLY A 210 11.26 9.55 0.70
C GLY A 210 9.74 9.68 0.59
N TRP A 211 9.05 9.70 1.75
CA TRP A 211 7.61 9.94 1.87
C TRP A 211 7.35 11.30 2.50
N TYR A 212 6.28 11.97 2.08
CA TYR A 212 5.65 12.99 2.91
C TYR A 212 4.80 12.29 3.97
N VAL A 213 4.74 12.87 5.16
CA VAL A 213 4.10 12.26 6.33
C VAL A 213 3.35 13.32 7.10
N THR A 214 2.08 13.07 7.39
CA THR A 214 1.28 13.89 8.30
C THR A 214 0.92 13.11 9.55
N GLY A 215 1.20 13.68 10.71
CA GLY A 215 0.94 13.08 12.01
C GLY A 215 1.87 13.63 13.07
N THR A 216 1.65 13.18 14.30
CA THR A 216 2.51 13.51 15.45
C THR A 216 3.05 12.24 16.08
N HIS A 217 4.21 12.35 16.72
CA HIS A 217 4.92 11.26 17.40
C HIS A 217 5.85 11.82 18.48
N GLY A 218 6.31 10.95 19.40
CA GLY A 218 7.36 11.29 20.33
C GLY A 218 8.77 11.25 19.72
N ALA A 219 9.79 11.15 20.55
CA ALA A 219 11.18 10.99 20.15
C ALA A 219 11.62 9.52 20.29
N PRO A 220 12.45 8.97 19.37
CA PRO A 220 13.05 9.65 18.21
C PRO A 220 12.06 9.93 17.10
N GLY A 221 12.39 10.88 16.20
CA GLY A 221 11.62 11.16 14.99
C GLY A 221 11.88 10.15 13.88
N HIS A 222 11.30 10.40 12.70
CA HIS A 222 11.46 9.58 11.48
C HIS A 222 12.09 10.39 10.34
N VAL A 223 12.57 9.72 9.28
CA VAL A 223 13.23 10.37 8.11
C VAL A 223 12.22 10.99 7.13
N GLY A 224 10.93 10.74 7.29
CA GLY A 224 9.88 11.31 6.43
C GLY A 224 9.92 12.84 6.38
N ASN A 225 9.43 13.41 5.31
CA ASN A 225 9.44 14.86 5.03
C ASN A 225 10.84 15.45 4.80
N THR A 226 11.89 14.65 4.83
CA THR A 226 13.28 15.11 4.77
C THR A 226 13.81 15.01 3.34
N LEU A 227 14.40 16.11 2.87
CA LEU A 227 15.08 16.24 1.58
C LEU A 227 16.45 16.87 1.84
N THR A 228 17.50 16.41 1.16
CA THR A 228 18.77 17.13 1.21
C THR A 228 18.71 18.37 0.31
N PRO A 229 19.30 19.50 0.73
CA PRO A 229 19.40 20.68 -0.11
C PRO A 229 20.41 20.50 -1.26
N GLU A 230 21.46 19.70 -1.05
CA GLU A 230 22.44 19.33 -2.06
C GLU A 230 21.87 18.28 -3.01
N LEU A 231 22.36 18.26 -4.25
CA LEU A 231 22.02 17.22 -5.20
C LEU A 231 22.76 15.92 -4.89
N ALA A 232 22.14 14.79 -5.18
CA ALA A 232 22.72 13.48 -4.91
C ALA A 232 24.15 13.32 -5.46
N HIS A 233 24.44 13.87 -6.66
CA HIS A 233 25.76 13.81 -7.28
C HIS A 233 26.75 14.86 -6.75
N GLU A 234 26.32 15.82 -5.95
CA GLU A 234 27.16 16.83 -5.28
C GLU A 234 27.67 16.36 -3.91
N ILE A 235 27.16 15.23 -3.39
CA ILE A 235 27.55 14.65 -2.10
C ILE A 235 28.59 13.56 -2.34
N PRO A 236 29.91 13.86 -2.18
CA PRO A 236 30.96 12.91 -2.54
C PRO A 236 31.13 11.78 -1.52
N ASP A 237 30.79 12.03 -0.26
CA ASP A 237 30.85 11.07 0.84
C ASP A 237 29.56 11.16 1.64
N VAL A 238 28.63 10.25 1.32
CA VAL A 238 27.28 10.23 1.93
C VAL A 238 27.39 9.87 3.42
N SER A 239 28.28 8.97 3.82
CA SER A 239 28.43 8.56 5.22
C SER A 239 28.83 9.73 6.09
N ARG A 240 29.82 10.49 5.67
CA ARG A 240 30.26 11.70 6.37
C ARG A 240 29.19 12.79 6.36
N TYR A 241 28.47 12.95 5.25
CA TYR A 241 27.37 13.90 5.14
C TYR A 241 26.27 13.63 6.18
N LEU A 242 25.92 12.35 6.41
CA LEU A 242 24.91 11.94 7.37
C LEU A 242 25.31 12.13 8.83
N GLU A 243 26.62 12.20 9.16
CA GLU A 243 27.07 12.44 10.53
C GLU A 243 26.58 13.79 11.07
N ASP A 244 26.47 14.80 10.22
CA ASP A 244 26.07 16.17 10.58
C ASP A 244 24.62 16.51 10.17
N PHE A 245 23.88 15.58 9.54
CA PHE A 245 22.54 15.81 8.99
C PHE A 245 21.43 15.30 9.93
N ASP A 246 20.61 16.21 10.45
CA ASP A 246 19.46 15.83 11.28
C ASP A 246 18.32 15.25 10.44
N LEU A 247 18.26 13.92 10.37
CA LEU A 247 17.24 13.18 9.64
C LEU A 247 15.84 13.32 10.25
N SER A 248 15.74 13.72 11.52
CA SER A 248 14.46 13.80 12.26
C SER A 248 13.86 15.21 12.33
N ALA A 249 14.56 16.21 11.81
CA ALA A 249 14.16 17.62 11.90
C ALA A 249 12.77 17.95 11.32
N ASN A 250 12.24 17.10 10.42
CA ASN A 250 10.99 17.30 9.70
C ASN A 250 9.83 16.43 10.19
N GLY A 251 9.92 15.87 11.40
CA GLY A 251 8.83 15.14 12.05
C GLY A 251 7.69 16.04 12.54
N ASN A 252 6.61 15.43 13.03
CA ASN A 252 5.45 16.13 13.63
C ASN A 252 4.79 17.18 12.71
N VAL A 253 4.68 16.86 11.41
CA VAL A 253 4.03 17.70 10.40
C VAL A 253 2.55 17.33 10.33
N THR A 254 1.66 18.30 10.46
CA THR A 254 0.21 18.08 10.38
C THR A 254 -0.42 18.63 9.10
N SER A 255 0.35 19.35 8.28
CA SER A 255 -0.09 19.93 7.01
C SER A 255 1.04 19.91 6.00
N LEU A 256 0.72 19.61 4.74
CA LEU A 256 1.66 19.58 3.60
C LEU A 256 1.52 20.80 2.67
N HIS A 257 0.64 21.76 2.98
CA HIS A 257 0.41 22.94 2.13
C HIS A 257 1.67 23.76 1.85
N ASP A 258 2.63 23.78 2.80
CA ASP A 258 3.90 24.49 2.63
C ASP A 258 4.96 23.68 1.87
N ARG A 259 4.65 22.43 1.50
CA ARG A 259 5.57 21.51 0.84
C ARG A 259 5.33 21.42 -0.66
N PHE A 260 4.07 21.33 -1.06
CA PHE A 260 3.63 21.26 -2.45
C PHE A 260 2.15 21.63 -2.56
N ASP A 261 1.66 21.84 -3.80
CA ASP A 261 0.23 22.05 -4.04
C ASP A 261 -0.55 20.74 -3.84
N VAL A 262 -1.29 20.66 -2.74
CA VAL A 262 -2.12 19.49 -2.38
C VAL A 262 -3.50 19.51 -3.05
N THR A 263 -3.91 20.65 -3.63
CA THR A 263 -5.26 20.84 -4.20
C THR A 263 -5.66 19.80 -5.26
N PRO A 264 -4.74 19.35 -6.16
CA PRO A 264 -5.09 18.39 -7.18
C PRO A 264 -5.23 16.93 -6.68
N TYR A 265 -5.03 16.65 -5.39
CA TYR A 265 -5.12 15.31 -4.83
C TYR A 265 -6.46 15.09 -4.13
N MET A 266 -6.86 13.83 -3.97
CA MET A 266 -8.12 13.45 -3.34
C MET A 266 -8.16 13.81 -1.84
N SER A 267 -7.00 13.82 -1.16
CA SER A 267 -6.85 14.20 0.25
C SER A 267 -5.59 15.04 0.44
N VAL A 268 -5.58 15.88 1.48
CA VAL A 268 -4.42 16.68 1.88
C VAL A 268 -3.48 15.94 2.84
N HIS A 269 -3.85 14.73 3.25
CA HIS A 269 -3.15 13.94 4.25
C HIS A 269 -2.24 12.89 3.61
N SER A 270 -1.16 12.57 4.31
CA SER A 270 -0.30 11.40 4.11
C SER A 270 -0.07 10.79 5.48
N ASP A 271 -1.05 10.03 5.92
CA ASP A 271 -1.24 9.65 7.32
C ASP A 271 -0.13 8.74 7.83
N ILE A 272 0.49 9.10 8.96
CA ILE A 272 1.59 8.33 9.54
C ILE A 272 1.15 6.92 9.93
N VAL A 273 -0.05 6.75 10.48
CA VAL A 273 -0.56 5.42 10.88
C VAL A 273 -0.81 4.55 9.67
N ALA A 274 -1.41 5.12 8.60
CA ALA A 274 -1.59 4.42 7.33
C ALA A 274 -0.25 3.96 6.75
N LEU A 275 0.78 4.81 6.77
CA LEU A 275 2.10 4.45 6.28
C LEU A 275 2.80 3.37 7.12
N LEU A 276 2.59 3.35 8.43
CA LEU A 276 3.10 2.28 9.30
C LEU A 276 2.41 0.94 9.00
N VAL A 277 1.09 0.95 8.83
CA VAL A 277 0.32 -0.24 8.40
C VAL A 277 0.75 -0.69 7.01
N LEU A 278 0.95 0.23 6.06
CA LEU A 278 1.45 -0.10 4.71
C LEU A 278 2.80 -0.86 4.78
N GLY A 279 3.72 -0.43 5.64
CA GLY A 279 5.01 -1.09 5.83
C GLY A 279 4.86 -2.52 6.35
N HIS A 280 4.02 -2.71 7.37
CA HIS A 280 3.69 -4.04 7.91
C HIS A 280 3.02 -4.93 6.86
N GLN A 281 1.94 -4.46 6.25
CA GLN A 281 1.14 -5.21 5.29
C GLN A 281 1.95 -5.67 4.07
N THR A 282 2.72 -4.77 3.45
CA THR A 282 3.57 -5.14 2.30
C THR A 282 4.59 -6.22 2.67
N ARG A 283 5.13 -6.16 3.88
CA ARG A 283 6.05 -7.17 4.40
C ARG A 283 5.36 -8.52 4.60
N ILE A 284 4.18 -8.55 5.21
CA ILE A 284 3.42 -9.79 5.45
C ILE A 284 3.00 -10.44 4.12
N HIS A 285 2.48 -9.66 3.15
CA HIS A 285 2.15 -10.18 1.81
C HIS A 285 3.36 -10.86 1.16
N ASN A 286 4.51 -10.19 1.14
CA ASN A 286 5.72 -10.77 0.56
C ASN A 286 6.16 -12.05 1.27
N LEU A 287 5.99 -12.15 2.58
CA LEU A 287 6.34 -13.37 3.33
C LEU A 287 5.37 -14.52 3.06
N ILE A 288 4.06 -14.24 2.92
CA ILE A 288 3.06 -15.24 2.54
C ILE A 288 3.39 -15.81 1.15
N ILE A 289 3.62 -14.92 0.17
CA ILE A 289 4.00 -15.30 -1.20
C ILE A 289 5.28 -16.14 -1.18
N SER A 290 6.32 -15.67 -0.48
CA SER A 290 7.61 -16.36 -0.37
C SER A 290 7.48 -17.75 0.30
N ALA A 291 6.66 -17.87 1.33
CA ALA A 291 6.44 -19.15 2.01
C ALA A 291 5.73 -20.14 1.08
N ARG A 292 4.70 -19.68 0.36
CA ARG A 292 3.97 -20.50 -0.62
C ARG A 292 4.87 -20.96 -1.76
N GLU A 293 5.61 -20.06 -2.40
CA GLU A 293 6.53 -20.41 -3.48
C GLU A 293 7.62 -21.38 -3.00
N THR A 294 8.19 -21.12 -1.79
CA THR A 294 9.17 -22.03 -1.21
C THR A 294 8.60 -23.43 -1.00
N ALA A 295 7.36 -23.53 -0.53
CA ALA A 295 6.71 -24.83 -0.32
C ALA A 295 6.44 -25.53 -1.66
N THR A 296 5.91 -24.82 -2.65
CA THR A 296 5.62 -25.35 -4.00
C THR A 296 6.89 -25.86 -4.68
N ASP A 297 7.95 -25.07 -4.66
CA ASP A 297 9.26 -25.45 -5.23
C ASP A 297 9.86 -26.66 -4.53
N ALA A 298 9.86 -26.66 -3.18
CA ALA A 298 10.40 -27.77 -2.38
C ALA A 298 9.68 -29.09 -2.65
N MET A 299 8.35 -29.05 -2.77
CA MET A 299 7.54 -30.22 -3.11
C MET A 299 7.77 -30.70 -4.54
N THR A 300 7.83 -29.79 -5.51
CA THR A 300 8.10 -30.10 -6.93
C THR A 300 9.49 -30.73 -7.11
N GLU A 301 10.50 -30.18 -6.46
CA GLU A 301 11.85 -30.73 -6.44
C GLU A 301 11.89 -32.13 -5.81
N GLN A 302 11.18 -32.33 -4.70
CA GLN A 302 11.05 -33.64 -4.05
C GLN A 302 10.43 -34.67 -4.99
N GLU A 303 9.30 -34.35 -5.62
CA GLU A 303 8.63 -35.24 -6.57
C GLU A 303 9.55 -35.63 -7.74
N GLY A 304 10.22 -34.63 -8.34
CA GLY A 304 11.20 -34.86 -9.41
C GLY A 304 12.32 -35.78 -8.98
N ARG A 305 12.86 -35.58 -7.78
CA ARG A 305 13.93 -36.40 -7.20
C ARG A 305 13.48 -37.83 -6.93
N LEU A 306 12.32 -38.02 -6.29
CA LEU A 306 11.77 -39.37 -6.00
C LEU A 306 11.47 -40.13 -7.29
N ARG A 307 10.86 -39.46 -8.28
CA ARG A 307 10.59 -40.04 -9.60
C ARG A 307 11.88 -40.50 -10.30
N SER A 308 12.93 -39.69 -10.26
CA SER A 308 14.23 -40.05 -10.88
C SER A 308 14.90 -41.24 -10.20
N MET A 309 14.62 -41.50 -8.94
CA MET A 309 15.14 -42.62 -8.14
C MET A 309 14.25 -43.85 -8.16
N GLY A 310 13.04 -43.80 -8.76
CA GLY A 310 12.03 -44.87 -8.71
C GLY A 310 11.54 -45.14 -7.31
N ARG A 311 11.44 -44.09 -6.48
CA ARG A 311 11.04 -44.20 -5.07
C ARG A 311 9.72 -43.47 -4.84
N ASP A 312 8.91 -44.02 -3.93
CA ASP A 312 7.71 -43.38 -3.43
C ASP A 312 8.02 -42.36 -2.34
N ALA A 313 7.06 -41.44 -2.09
CA ALA A 313 7.14 -40.51 -1.00
C ALA A 313 7.11 -41.29 0.37
N PRO A 314 7.77 -40.76 1.42
CA PRO A 314 7.68 -41.35 2.75
C PRO A 314 6.23 -41.24 3.29
N GLU A 315 5.90 -41.99 4.33
CA GLU A 315 4.56 -41.97 4.99
C GLU A 315 4.16 -40.55 5.45
N SER A 316 5.13 -39.71 5.84
CA SER A 316 4.91 -38.30 6.19
C SER A 316 4.55 -37.41 4.98
N GLY A 317 4.65 -37.93 3.74
CA GLY A 317 4.50 -37.18 2.51
C GLY A 317 5.70 -36.31 2.15
N MET A 318 6.60 -36.01 3.08
CA MET A 318 7.75 -35.10 2.87
C MET A 318 9.07 -35.72 3.30
N LEU A 319 10.13 -35.45 2.53
CA LEU A 319 11.50 -35.73 2.95
C LEU A 319 11.93 -34.68 4.00
N GLU A 320 12.86 -35.08 4.87
CA GLU A 320 13.40 -34.20 5.93
C GLU A 320 13.91 -32.86 5.37
N ALA A 321 14.66 -32.87 4.27
CA ALA A 321 15.17 -31.64 3.64
C ALA A 321 14.04 -30.75 3.10
N THR A 322 12.95 -31.33 2.61
CA THR A 322 11.76 -30.62 2.15
C THR A 322 11.05 -29.93 3.31
N SER A 323 10.81 -30.70 4.41
CA SER A 323 10.22 -30.17 5.64
C SER A 323 11.04 -29.01 6.19
N GLN A 324 12.34 -29.18 6.38
CA GLN A 324 13.23 -28.12 6.91
C GLN A 324 13.21 -26.84 6.08
N ARG A 325 13.13 -26.95 4.74
CA ARG A 325 13.04 -25.78 3.85
C ARG A 325 11.72 -25.04 4.01
N ILE A 326 10.61 -25.77 4.10
CA ILE A 326 9.28 -25.22 4.34
C ILE A 326 9.19 -24.60 5.74
N ASP A 327 9.64 -25.32 6.77
CA ASP A 327 9.63 -24.84 8.16
C ASP A 327 10.42 -23.54 8.30
N GLY A 328 11.55 -23.41 7.61
CA GLY A 328 12.33 -22.18 7.61
C GLY A 328 11.61 -20.99 6.96
N ALA A 329 10.75 -21.22 5.96
CA ALA A 329 9.94 -20.16 5.35
C ALA A 329 8.76 -19.77 6.26
N VAL A 330 8.10 -20.76 6.83
CA VAL A 330 6.99 -20.58 7.79
C VAL A 330 7.47 -19.84 9.06
N ASP A 331 8.65 -20.22 9.61
CA ASP A 331 9.21 -19.55 10.78
C ASP A 331 9.46 -18.04 10.54
N ARG A 332 9.96 -17.67 9.35
CA ARG A 332 10.12 -16.26 8.99
C ARG A 332 8.78 -15.51 8.96
N LEU A 333 7.74 -16.10 8.36
CA LEU A 333 6.40 -15.53 8.33
C LEU A 333 5.82 -15.36 9.73
N LEU A 334 5.85 -16.42 10.53
CA LEU A 334 5.32 -16.41 11.90
C LEU A 334 6.03 -15.38 12.80
N ARG A 335 7.34 -15.20 12.65
CA ARG A 335 8.07 -14.19 13.43
C ARG A 335 7.58 -12.78 13.14
N ASP A 336 7.26 -12.46 11.89
CA ASP A 336 6.77 -11.12 11.54
C ASP A 336 5.27 -10.99 11.92
N MET A 337 4.44 -12.01 11.74
CA MET A 337 3.04 -12.02 12.21
C MET A 337 2.90 -11.94 13.74
N LEU A 338 3.89 -12.41 14.47
CA LEU A 338 3.96 -12.34 15.94
C LEU A 338 4.73 -11.12 16.45
N PHE A 339 5.15 -10.20 15.56
CA PHE A 339 5.92 -9.00 15.88
C PHE A 339 7.20 -9.27 16.69
N VAL A 340 7.88 -10.39 16.40
CA VAL A 340 9.11 -10.77 17.12
C VAL A 340 10.22 -9.74 16.85
N ARG A 341 10.68 -9.07 17.91
CA ARG A 341 11.66 -7.98 17.87
C ARG A 341 11.14 -6.74 17.11
N GLU A 342 9.85 -6.44 17.21
CA GLU A 342 9.33 -5.16 16.76
C GLU A 342 10.14 -4.02 17.38
N ALA A 343 10.50 -3.04 16.56
CA ALA A 343 11.14 -1.82 17.07
C ALA A 343 10.11 -1.00 17.86
N PRO A 344 10.49 -0.44 19.02
CA PRO A 344 9.55 0.31 19.85
C PRO A 344 9.06 1.56 19.13
N MET A 345 7.81 1.92 19.38
CA MET A 345 7.26 3.22 18.98
C MET A 345 7.83 4.34 19.85
N PRO A 346 7.96 5.57 19.30
CA PRO A 346 8.55 6.71 20.01
C PRO A 346 7.57 7.42 20.95
N GLY A 347 6.57 6.75 21.48
CA GLY A 347 5.46 7.34 22.24
C GLY A 347 4.21 7.49 21.38
N PRO A 348 3.19 8.25 21.81
CA PRO A 348 1.94 8.32 21.08
C PRO A 348 2.14 8.76 19.63
N VAL A 349 1.69 7.93 18.68
CA VAL A 349 1.64 8.24 17.25
C VAL A 349 0.19 8.54 16.89
N LEU A 350 -0.06 9.73 16.32
CA LEU A 350 -1.40 10.16 15.94
C LEU A 350 -1.42 10.54 14.45
N GLY A 351 -2.34 9.94 13.71
CA GLY A 351 -2.63 10.26 12.32
C GLY A 351 -3.42 11.55 12.16
N THR A 352 -3.67 11.93 10.91
CA THR A 352 -4.41 13.15 10.56
C THR A 352 -5.61 12.91 9.65
N SER A 353 -5.78 11.70 9.10
CA SER A 353 -6.82 11.39 8.12
C SER A 353 -8.03 10.65 8.70
N GLY A 354 -7.96 10.20 9.96
CA GLY A 354 -8.95 9.29 10.55
C GLY A 354 -8.74 7.81 10.14
N TYR A 355 -7.59 7.49 9.54
CA TYR A 355 -7.30 6.12 9.10
C TYR A 355 -7.30 5.11 10.26
N ALA A 356 -6.79 5.50 11.43
CA ALA A 356 -6.71 4.59 12.57
C ALA A 356 -8.09 4.10 13.00
N GLU A 357 -9.05 5.01 13.14
CA GLU A 357 -10.43 4.71 13.53
C GLU A 357 -11.16 3.91 12.45
N GLU A 358 -10.96 4.28 11.17
CA GLU A 358 -11.58 3.58 10.05
C GLU A 358 -11.04 2.16 9.93
N PHE A 359 -9.72 1.96 9.97
CA PHE A 359 -9.07 0.65 9.87
C PHE A 359 -9.46 -0.27 11.04
N ALA A 360 -9.49 0.23 12.27
CA ALA A 360 -9.88 -0.55 13.45
C ALA A 360 -11.35 -0.96 13.42
N SER A 361 -12.20 -0.24 12.69
CA SER A 361 -13.64 -0.58 12.56
C SER A 361 -13.88 -1.78 11.62
N TRP A 362 -12.90 -2.19 10.85
CA TRP A 362 -13.04 -3.29 9.88
C TRP A 362 -12.69 -4.65 10.48
N GLY A 363 -13.16 -5.70 9.76
CA GLY A 363 -12.82 -7.08 10.07
C GLY A 363 -13.57 -7.63 11.29
N PRO A 364 -13.20 -8.84 11.72
CA PRO A 364 -13.86 -9.51 12.82
C PRO A 364 -13.48 -8.88 14.17
N HIS A 365 -14.49 -8.82 15.04
CA HIS A 365 -14.35 -8.45 16.45
C HIS A 365 -14.87 -9.60 17.31
N ASP A 366 -14.23 -9.83 18.44
CA ASP A 366 -14.71 -10.81 19.42
C ASP A 366 -15.91 -10.26 20.23
N THR A 367 -16.50 -11.10 21.09
CA THR A 367 -17.68 -10.71 21.91
C THR A 367 -17.40 -9.57 22.90
N GLN A 368 -16.10 -9.23 23.11
CA GLN A 368 -15.68 -8.09 23.93
C GLN A 368 -15.34 -6.86 23.07
N GLY A 369 -15.56 -6.93 21.76
CA GLY A 369 -15.27 -5.85 20.82
C GLY A 369 -13.79 -5.67 20.48
N ARG A 370 -12.92 -6.68 20.75
CA ARG A 370 -11.48 -6.64 20.46
C ARG A 370 -11.18 -7.19 19.08
N SER A 371 -10.22 -6.60 18.39
CA SER A 371 -9.79 -7.00 17.04
C SER A 371 -8.26 -7.05 16.91
N LEU A 372 -7.74 -7.85 15.99
CA LEU A 372 -6.34 -7.77 15.57
C LEU A 372 -5.98 -6.44 14.90
N ARG A 373 -7.01 -5.63 14.56
CA ARG A 373 -6.84 -4.30 13.98
C ARG A 373 -6.78 -3.18 15.01
N ASP A 374 -6.96 -3.50 16.29
CA ASP A 374 -6.85 -2.53 17.37
C ASP A 374 -5.40 -2.06 17.49
N PHE A 375 -5.21 -0.75 17.51
CA PHE A 375 -3.92 -0.12 17.63
C PHE A 375 -3.49 0.07 19.09
N ASP A 376 -2.17 0.00 19.34
CA ASP A 376 -1.51 0.51 20.54
C ASP A 376 -0.99 1.94 20.30
N LEU A 377 -0.15 2.12 19.28
CA LEU A 377 0.46 3.38 18.83
C LEU A 377 1.28 4.13 19.90
N GLU A 378 1.47 3.58 21.08
CA GLU A 378 2.34 4.12 22.14
C GLU A 378 3.66 3.37 22.24
N THR A 379 3.57 2.03 22.29
CA THR A 379 4.73 1.15 22.46
C THR A 379 4.99 0.26 21.26
N ARG A 380 3.96 -0.06 20.50
CA ARG A 380 3.95 -0.91 19.30
C ARG A 380 2.88 -0.46 18.31
N LEU A 381 2.82 -1.11 17.13
CA LEU A 381 1.81 -0.77 16.13
C LEU A 381 0.43 -1.26 16.53
N PHE A 382 0.26 -2.58 16.73
CA PHE A 382 -1.01 -3.18 17.09
C PHE A 382 -1.06 -3.63 18.53
N GLN A 383 -2.25 -3.53 19.15
CA GLN A 383 -2.48 -3.92 20.52
C GLN A 383 -2.38 -5.44 20.71
N TYR A 384 -2.91 -6.21 19.74
CA TYR A 384 -2.99 -7.66 19.82
C TYR A 384 -2.17 -8.31 18.71
N PRO A 385 -1.14 -9.12 19.04
CA PRO A 385 -0.45 -9.94 18.06
C PRO A 385 -1.29 -11.16 17.66
N LEU A 386 -0.90 -11.88 16.61
CA LEU A 386 -1.63 -13.05 16.09
C LEU A 386 -1.91 -14.13 17.17
N SER A 387 -1.04 -14.27 18.17
CA SER A 387 -1.25 -15.20 19.28
C SER A 387 -2.51 -14.90 20.11
N PHE A 388 -3.06 -13.69 20.01
CA PHE A 388 -4.32 -13.30 20.63
C PHE A 388 -5.50 -14.17 20.13
N LEU A 389 -5.45 -14.70 18.91
CA LEU A 389 -6.48 -15.59 18.36
C LEU A 389 -6.75 -16.81 19.23
N ILE A 390 -5.76 -17.28 20.00
CA ILE A 390 -5.91 -18.40 20.95
C ILE A 390 -6.94 -18.08 22.05
N TYR A 391 -7.09 -16.81 22.37
CA TYR A 391 -7.94 -16.31 23.46
C TYR A 391 -9.17 -15.54 22.96
N SER A 392 -9.31 -15.38 21.65
CA SER A 392 -10.41 -14.68 21.01
C SER A 392 -11.50 -15.67 20.58
N ASP A 393 -12.76 -15.25 20.65
CA ASP A 393 -13.93 -15.94 20.11
C ASP A 393 -14.41 -15.35 18.77
N ALA A 394 -13.60 -14.49 18.15
CA ALA A 394 -13.88 -13.91 16.83
C ALA A 394 -13.57 -14.86 15.66
N PHE A 395 -12.88 -16.01 15.92
CA PHE A 395 -12.39 -16.93 14.90
C PHE A 395 -12.73 -18.39 15.24
#